data_fcc32b110dde2ed4dc4cd92d4c920899
#
_entry.id   fcc32b110dde2ed4dc4cd92d4c920899
#
_cell.length_a   1.000
_cell.length_b   1.000
_cell.length_c   1.000
_cell.angle_alpha   90.00
_cell.angle_beta   90.00
_cell.angle_gamma   90.00
#
_symmetry.space_group_name_H-M   'P 1'
#
loop_
_entity.id
_entity.type
_entity.pdbx_description
1 polymer ?
#
loop_
_entity_poly.entity_id
_entity_poly.type
_entity_poly.pdbx_seq_one_letter_code
_entity_poly.pdbx_strand_id
1 'polypeptide(L)'
;MMYCDEYDEYLPKAYTVDDGWIQEIPGFRTNPEQAPRDLQIKALRDGTLFPYLKTTKIFRCPVAPITELRTYSITHAMNGFASDGGRIIKRRTEFKHHADRIVFLDDFIRDWDACWMLYWSQPKWWNTTPIRHGYGNVFSFADGHSEYWKWKDQRTIDLAIKCYDASTPEARSYPESVQAGNPDLLRVTKAVWGSTGY
;
A
#
# COMPACT_ATOMS: atom_id res chain seq x y z
N MET A 1 -12.14 6.63 -14.10
CA MET A 1 -11.94 6.66 -12.62
C MET A 1 -13.08 7.43 -11.97
N MET A 2 -14.21 6.75 -11.80
CA MET A 2 -15.50 7.35 -11.34
C MET A 2 -15.39 8.21 -10.07
N TYR A 3 -14.60 7.77 -9.07
CA TYR A 3 -14.42 8.55 -7.85
C TYR A 3 -13.84 9.95 -8.14
N CYS A 4 -12.73 10.04 -8.87
CA CYS A 4 -12.09 11.34 -9.14
C CYS A 4 -12.99 12.27 -9.97
N ASP A 5 -13.82 11.71 -10.86
CA ASP A 5 -14.76 12.50 -11.68
C ASP A 5 -15.85 13.16 -10.82
N GLU A 6 -16.22 12.54 -9.69
CA GLU A 6 -17.22 13.08 -8.76
C GLU A 6 -16.61 13.99 -7.68
N TYR A 7 -15.31 13.88 -7.39
CA TYR A 7 -14.62 14.58 -6.31
C TYR A 7 -13.57 15.59 -6.81
N ASP A 8 -13.88 16.36 -7.84
CA ASP A 8 -13.03 17.44 -8.37
C ASP A 8 -11.57 17.01 -8.60
N GLU A 9 -11.41 15.83 -9.24
CA GLU A 9 -10.12 15.22 -9.54
C GLU A 9 -9.32 14.73 -8.32
N TYR A 10 -9.84 14.91 -7.10
CA TYR A 10 -9.15 14.42 -5.90
C TYR A 10 -9.05 12.90 -5.89
N LEU A 11 -7.88 12.41 -5.44
CA LEU A 11 -7.68 11.01 -5.11
C LEU A 11 -8.30 10.72 -3.74
N PRO A 12 -8.79 9.49 -3.48
CA PRO A 12 -9.22 9.11 -2.15
C PRO A 12 -8.02 9.18 -1.20
N LYS A 13 -8.25 9.50 0.08
CA LYS A 13 -7.18 9.50 1.08
C LYS A 13 -6.63 8.09 1.28
N ALA A 14 -5.31 7.96 1.28
CA ALA A 14 -4.63 6.68 1.31
C ALA A 14 -4.75 5.94 2.65
N TYR A 15 -5.04 6.65 3.73
CA TYR A 15 -5.09 6.07 5.09
C TYR A 15 -6.50 6.08 5.66
N THR A 16 -6.71 5.38 6.76
CA THR A 16 -8.00 5.22 7.42
C THR A 16 -8.35 6.46 8.25
N VAL A 17 -9.24 7.26 7.71
CA VAL A 17 -9.84 8.46 8.31
C VAL A 17 -11.29 8.55 7.82
N ASP A 18 -12.09 9.48 8.34
CA ASP A 18 -13.51 9.62 8.02
C ASP A 18 -13.85 9.66 6.52
N ASP A 19 -12.95 10.19 5.70
CA ASP A 19 -13.06 10.23 4.24
C ASP A 19 -11.97 9.38 3.53
N GLY A 20 -11.43 8.38 4.21
CA GLY A 20 -10.46 7.43 3.67
C GLY A 20 -11.08 6.45 2.69
N TRP A 21 -10.24 5.84 1.85
CA TRP A 21 -10.69 4.82 0.90
C TRP A 21 -11.30 3.60 1.60
N ILE A 22 -10.88 3.33 2.84
CA ILE A 22 -11.55 2.47 3.84
C ILE A 22 -11.57 3.18 5.18
N GLN A 23 -12.45 2.77 6.09
CA GLN A 23 -12.57 3.39 7.41
C GLN A 23 -11.68 2.74 8.46
N GLU A 24 -11.43 3.46 9.55
CA GLU A 24 -10.77 2.92 10.73
C GLU A 24 -11.64 1.87 11.44
N ILE A 25 -11.00 0.89 12.09
CA ILE A 25 -11.65 0.00 13.05
C ILE A 25 -11.19 0.45 14.44
N PRO A 26 -12.03 1.16 15.19
CA PRO A 26 -11.64 1.71 16.49
C PRO A 26 -11.13 0.62 17.44
N GLY A 27 -9.95 0.83 18.02
CA GLY A 27 -9.31 -0.11 18.94
C GLY A 27 -8.54 -1.26 18.27
N PHE A 28 -8.62 -1.41 16.94
CA PHE A 28 -7.98 -2.53 16.22
C PHE A 28 -7.01 -2.10 15.10
N ARG A 29 -6.47 -0.89 15.18
CA ARG A 29 -5.57 -0.38 14.14
C ARG A 29 -4.31 -1.26 13.97
N THR A 30 -3.72 -1.71 15.07
CA THR A 30 -2.46 -2.48 15.07
C THR A 30 -2.64 -3.99 15.02
N ASN A 31 -3.83 -4.48 15.35
CA ASN A 31 -4.16 -5.92 15.36
C ASN A 31 -5.52 -6.15 14.67
N PRO A 32 -5.62 -5.85 13.38
CA PRO A 32 -6.90 -5.89 12.67
C PRO A 32 -7.50 -7.31 12.57
N GLU A 33 -6.67 -8.35 12.64
CA GLU A 33 -7.08 -9.74 12.64
C GLU A 33 -7.87 -10.13 13.92
N GLN A 34 -7.71 -9.38 15.00
CA GLN A 34 -8.44 -9.55 16.26
C GLN A 34 -9.79 -8.82 16.24
N ALA A 35 -9.99 -7.92 15.31
CA ALA A 35 -11.27 -7.23 15.18
C ALA A 35 -12.37 -8.20 14.75
N PRO A 36 -13.58 -8.07 15.32
CA PRO A 36 -14.76 -8.79 14.83
C PRO A 36 -14.91 -8.63 13.32
N ARG A 37 -15.22 -9.73 12.63
CA ARG A 37 -15.27 -9.76 11.17
C ARG A 37 -16.30 -8.79 10.57
N ASP A 38 -17.40 -8.58 11.26
CA ASP A 38 -18.45 -7.63 10.88
C ASP A 38 -17.95 -6.18 10.93
N LEU A 39 -17.10 -5.81 11.90
CA LEU A 39 -16.46 -4.50 11.97
C LEU A 39 -15.45 -4.30 10.84
N GLN A 40 -14.68 -5.34 10.50
CA GLN A 40 -13.79 -5.27 9.34
C GLN A 40 -14.57 -5.06 8.04
N ILE A 41 -15.67 -5.83 7.84
CA ILE A 41 -16.55 -5.67 6.67
C ILE A 41 -17.20 -4.27 6.66
N LYS A 42 -17.64 -3.78 7.80
CA LYS A 42 -18.21 -2.44 7.92
C LYS A 42 -17.18 -1.37 7.50
N ALA A 43 -15.96 -1.44 8.01
CA ALA A 43 -14.89 -0.50 7.67
C ALA A 43 -14.58 -0.47 6.16
N LEU A 44 -14.64 -1.60 5.47
CA LEU A 44 -14.50 -1.67 4.01
C LEU A 44 -15.70 -1.04 3.30
N ARG A 45 -16.93 -1.27 3.78
CA ARG A 45 -18.17 -0.77 3.15
C ARG A 45 -18.38 0.73 3.34
N ASP A 46 -17.92 1.26 4.46
CA ASP A 46 -18.05 2.69 4.77
C ASP A 46 -16.94 3.53 4.11
N GLY A 47 -15.96 2.89 3.47
CA GLY A 47 -14.90 3.56 2.74
C GLY A 47 -15.39 4.23 1.45
N THR A 48 -14.73 5.32 1.06
CA THR A 48 -15.15 6.18 -0.07
C THR A 48 -15.11 5.48 -1.43
N LEU A 49 -14.35 4.38 -1.57
CA LEU A 49 -14.32 3.61 -2.83
C LEU A 49 -15.41 2.53 -2.92
N PHE A 50 -16.01 2.13 -1.80
CA PHE A 50 -16.98 1.03 -1.81
C PHE A 50 -18.21 1.28 -2.69
N PRO A 51 -18.80 2.50 -2.77
CA PRO A 51 -19.95 2.77 -3.66
C PRO A 51 -19.69 2.43 -5.12
N TYR A 52 -18.44 2.50 -5.58
CA TYR A 52 -18.04 2.18 -6.95
C TYR A 52 -17.74 0.68 -7.14
N LEU A 53 -17.26 0.01 -6.10
CA LEU A 53 -16.81 -1.39 -6.14
C LEU A 53 -17.93 -2.38 -5.83
N LYS A 54 -18.84 -2.02 -4.91
CA LYS A 54 -20.05 -2.77 -4.48
C LYS A 54 -19.78 -4.20 -3.97
N THR A 55 -18.52 -4.56 -3.73
CA THR A 55 -18.13 -5.86 -3.19
C THR A 55 -16.87 -5.75 -2.34
N THR A 56 -16.83 -6.48 -1.22
CA THR A 56 -15.64 -6.55 -0.36
C THR A 56 -14.56 -7.49 -0.92
N LYS A 57 -14.91 -8.35 -1.88
CA LYS A 57 -13.97 -9.34 -2.42
C LYS A 57 -12.78 -8.72 -3.15
N ILE A 58 -12.96 -7.54 -3.75
CA ILE A 58 -11.93 -6.84 -4.51
C ILE A 58 -10.82 -6.22 -3.63
N PHE A 59 -11.06 -6.10 -2.33
CA PHE A 59 -10.06 -5.57 -1.40
C PHE A 59 -8.97 -6.58 -1.02
N ARG A 60 -9.09 -7.81 -1.47
CA ARG A 60 -8.25 -8.93 -1.07
C ARG A 60 -7.67 -9.68 -2.27
N CYS A 61 -6.40 -10.00 -2.19
CA CYS A 61 -5.74 -10.92 -3.10
C CYS A 61 -6.36 -12.33 -2.98
N PRO A 62 -6.75 -13.00 -4.08
CA PRO A 62 -7.36 -14.33 -4.04
C PRO A 62 -6.50 -15.40 -3.37
N VAL A 63 -5.16 -15.28 -3.44
CA VAL A 63 -4.21 -16.25 -2.85
C VAL A 63 -3.82 -15.92 -1.42
N ALA A 64 -4.35 -14.83 -0.85
CA ALA A 64 -4.11 -14.48 0.54
C ALA A 64 -4.90 -15.39 1.50
N PRO A 65 -4.46 -15.55 2.76
CA PRO A 65 -5.20 -16.29 3.78
C PRO A 65 -6.65 -15.83 3.89
N ILE A 66 -7.59 -16.77 4.06
CA ILE A 66 -9.04 -16.48 4.12
C ILE A 66 -9.42 -15.56 5.29
N THR A 67 -8.57 -15.50 6.30
CA THR A 67 -8.72 -14.64 7.47
C THR A 67 -8.46 -13.15 7.15
N GLU A 68 -7.68 -12.85 6.13
CA GLU A 68 -7.41 -11.48 5.69
C GLU A 68 -8.55 -11.00 4.80
N LEU A 69 -9.27 -9.95 5.20
CA LEU A 69 -10.36 -9.35 4.39
C LEU A 69 -9.87 -8.27 3.44
N ARG A 70 -8.72 -7.68 3.74
CA ARG A 70 -8.01 -6.71 2.90
C ARG A 70 -6.56 -7.14 2.76
N THR A 71 -6.00 -7.03 1.58
CA THR A 71 -4.56 -7.19 1.34
C THR A 71 -4.00 -6.10 0.45
N TYR A 72 -4.85 -5.31 -0.19
CA TYR A 72 -4.38 -4.17 -0.96
C TYR A 72 -4.27 -2.93 -0.10
N SER A 73 -3.23 -2.14 -0.38
CA SER A 73 -3.00 -0.82 0.21
C SER A 73 -2.77 0.22 -0.87
N ILE A 74 -3.13 1.48 -0.59
CA ILE A 74 -2.76 2.62 -1.42
C ILE A 74 -1.37 3.10 -0.98
N THR A 75 -0.51 3.50 -1.93
CA THR A 75 0.77 4.11 -1.57
C THR A 75 0.54 5.49 -0.94
N HIS A 76 1.30 5.85 0.07
CA HIS A 76 1.11 7.12 0.79
C HIS A 76 1.40 8.35 -0.07
N ALA A 77 2.09 8.22 -1.20
CA ALA A 77 2.24 9.28 -2.18
C ALA A 77 0.91 9.71 -2.82
N MET A 78 -0.14 8.86 -2.73
CA MET A 78 -1.46 9.10 -3.30
C MET A 78 -2.40 9.68 -2.24
N ASN A 79 -2.44 11.01 -2.11
CA ASN A 79 -3.27 11.75 -1.15
C ASN A 79 -3.11 11.28 0.31
N GLY A 80 -1.93 10.77 0.65
CA GLY A 80 -1.55 10.42 2.00
C GLY A 80 -0.80 11.55 2.70
N PHE A 81 0.34 11.22 3.30
CA PHE A 81 1.19 12.20 3.97
C PHE A 81 2.66 12.03 3.55
N ALA A 82 3.41 13.13 3.49
CA ALA A 82 4.85 13.11 3.27
C ALA A 82 5.57 13.07 4.62
N SER A 83 6.23 11.95 4.90
CA SER A 83 6.98 11.79 6.15
C SER A 83 8.44 12.24 6.04
N ASP A 84 8.99 12.34 4.81
CA ASP A 84 10.43 12.56 4.60
C ASP A 84 10.77 13.40 3.36
N GLY A 85 9.84 14.23 2.89
CA GLY A 85 10.05 15.20 1.79
C GLY A 85 9.55 14.74 0.42
N GLY A 86 9.06 13.52 0.26
CA GLY A 86 8.46 13.07 -0.98
C GLY A 86 7.19 13.86 -1.36
N ARG A 87 6.95 14.03 -2.66
CA ARG A 87 5.80 14.80 -3.14
C ARG A 87 4.51 13.97 -3.08
N ILE A 88 3.52 14.46 -2.36
CA ILE A 88 2.16 13.90 -2.35
C ILE A 88 1.39 14.36 -3.58
N ILE A 89 0.73 13.44 -4.26
CA ILE A 89 -0.21 13.67 -5.34
C ILE A 89 -1.62 13.66 -4.74
N LYS A 90 -2.31 14.79 -4.79
CA LYS A 90 -3.66 14.92 -4.25
C LYS A 90 -4.75 14.80 -5.31
N ARG A 91 -4.44 15.21 -6.53
CA ARG A 91 -5.38 15.19 -7.66
C ARG A 91 -4.84 14.34 -8.80
N ARG A 92 -5.73 13.68 -9.53
CA ARG A 92 -5.40 12.89 -10.74
C ARG A 92 -4.64 13.73 -11.78
N THR A 93 -4.95 15.01 -11.91
CA THR A 93 -4.30 15.94 -12.85
C THR A 93 -2.86 16.28 -12.49
N GLU A 94 -2.39 15.94 -11.30
CA GLU A 94 -1.00 16.19 -10.89
C GLU A 94 -0.01 15.11 -11.36
N PHE A 95 -0.49 13.98 -11.87
CA PHE A 95 0.39 12.95 -12.43
C PHE A 95 1.03 13.45 -13.74
N LYS A 96 2.35 13.31 -13.85
CA LYS A 96 3.09 13.59 -15.09
C LYS A 96 3.21 12.36 -16.00
N HIS A 97 3.33 11.18 -15.42
CA HIS A 97 3.50 9.89 -16.10
C HIS A 97 2.63 8.85 -15.40
N HIS A 98 1.37 8.74 -15.80
CA HIS A 98 0.38 7.88 -15.14
C HIS A 98 0.79 6.40 -15.15
N ALA A 99 1.38 5.93 -16.25
CA ALA A 99 1.81 4.55 -16.41
C ALA A 99 2.99 4.15 -15.50
N ASP A 100 3.72 5.12 -14.95
CA ASP A 100 4.89 4.87 -14.12
C ASP A 100 4.59 5.02 -12.61
N ARG A 101 3.33 5.33 -12.24
CA ARG A 101 2.99 5.69 -10.86
C ARG A 101 2.11 4.64 -10.20
N ILE A 102 2.69 3.93 -9.21
CA ILE A 102 1.97 2.94 -8.41
C ILE A 102 0.92 3.60 -7.54
N VAL A 103 -0.32 3.13 -7.62
CA VAL A 103 -1.43 3.55 -6.76
C VAL A 103 -1.74 2.48 -5.72
N PHE A 104 -1.98 1.23 -6.15
CA PHE A 104 -2.26 0.11 -5.27
C PHE A 104 -1.20 -0.97 -5.40
N LEU A 105 -1.00 -1.71 -4.33
CA LEU A 105 -0.19 -2.92 -4.32
C LEU A 105 -0.75 -3.95 -3.35
N ASP A 106 -0.38 -5.21 -3.54
CA ASP A 106 -0.60 -6.23 -2.53
C ASP A 106 0.34 -5.99 -1.34
N ASP A 107 -0.19 -6.10 -0.13
CA ASP A 107 0.47 -5.70 1.11
C ASP A 107 0.35 -6.79 2.17
N PHE A 108 1.25 -6.77 3.15
CA PHE A 108 1.08 -7.47 4.41
C PHE A 108 0.20 -6.65 5.34
N ILE A 109 -0.96 -7.21 5.72
CA ILE A 109 -1.83 -6.53 6.67
C ILE A 109 -1.38 -6.82 8.09
N ARG A 110 -0.56 -5.94 8.61
CA ARG A 110 -0.17 -5.93 10.03
C ARG A 110 -0.86 -4.83 10.82
N ASP A 111 -1.46 -3.88 10.11
CA ASP A 111 -2.28 -2.82 10.68
C ASP A 111 -3.39 -2.45 9.72
N TRP A 112 -4.34 -1.68 10.22
CA TRP A 112 -5.52 -1.25 9.48
C TRP A 112 -5.40 0.19 8.96
N ASP A 113 -4.18 0.74 8.87
CA ASP A 113 -4.00 2.10 8.34
C ASP A 113 -4.19 2.19 6.81
N ALA A 114 -4.17 1.04 6.13
CA ALA A 114 -4.48 0.89 4.71
C ALA A 114 -3.55 1.65 3.76
N CYS A 115 -2.48 2.20 4.29
CA CYS A 115 -1.50 3.03 3.60
C CYS A 115 -0.16 2.31 3.55
N TRP A 116 0.36 2.05 2.35
CA TRP A 116 1.69 1.49 2.19
C TRP A 116 2.73 2.60 2.06
N MET A 117 3.72 2.58 2.95
CA MET A 117 4.72 3.64 3.09
C MET A 117 6.09 3.21 2.59
N LEU A 118 6.83 4.17 2.01
CA LEU A 118 8.21 4.01 1.56
C LEU A 118 8.97 5.32 1.75
N TYR A 119 10.21 5.25 2.23
CA TYR A 119 11.06 6.43 2.32
C TYR A 119 11.41 6.99 0.94
N TRP A 120 11.32 8.32 0.81
CA TRP A 120 11.77 9.04 -0.38
C TRP A 120 13.24 9.46 -0.28
N SER A 121 13.65 9.94 0.92
CA SER A 121 14.97 10.56 1.16
C SER A 121 16.10 9.56 1.42
N GLN A 122 15.76 8.29 1.59
CA GLN A 122 16.70 7.24 1.97
C GLN A 122 16.44 5.95 1.19
N PRO A 123 17.50 5.17 0.85
CA PRO A 123 17.34 3.84 0.26
C PRO A 123 16.88 2.83 1.32
N LYS A 124 15.65 3.00 1.81
CA LYS A 124 15.11 2.27 2.95
C LYS A 124 13.64 1.91 2.73
N TRP A 125 13.29 0.65 3.04
CA TRP A 125 11.91 0.22 3.16
C TRP A 125 11.28 0.75 4.45
N TRP A 126 10.06 1.28 4.38
CA TRP A 126 9.23 1.50 5.56
C TRP A 126 8.33 0.28 5.75
N ASN A 127 7.38 0.07 4.84
CA ASN A 127 6.68 -1.19 4.74
C ASN A 127 7.43 -2.11 3.76
N THR A 128 7.41 -3.40 4.03
CA THR A 128 7.90 -4.41 3.10
C THR A 128 6.78 -4.91 2.22
N THR A 129 7.12 -5.66 1.18
CA THR A 129 6.12 -6.24 0.28
C THR A 129 5.93 -7.72 0.57
N PRO A 130 4.74 -8.29 0.34
CA PRO A 130 4.55 -9.73 0.44
C PRO A 130 5.34 -10.50 -0.63
N ILE A 131 5.57 -11.79 -0.35
CA ILE A 131 6.25 -12.72 -1.26
C ILE A 131 5.30 -13.78 -1.84
N ARG A 132 3.99 -13.60 -1.64
CA ARG A 132 2.97 -14.61 -1.99
C ARG A 132 2.78 -14.86 -3.48
N HIS A 133 3.37 -14.03 -4.34
CA HIS A 133 3.33 -14.14 -5.79
C HIS A 133 4.64 -14.67 -6.38
N GLY A 134 5.25 -15.70 -5.78
CA GLY A 134 6.50 -16.29 -6.29
C GLY A 134 7.69 -15.33 -6.18
N TYR A 135 7.88 -14.74 -5.01
CA TYR A 135 8.91 -13.75 -4.71
C TYR A 135 8.79 -12.48 -5.58
N GLY A 136 7.59 -11.97 -5.68
CA GLY A 136 7.28 -10.74 -6.37
C GLY A 136 6.03 -10.08 -5.81
N ASN A 137 5.61 -8.98 -6.41
CA ASN A 137 4.40 -8.29 -6.05
C ASN A 137 3.60 -7.83 -7.28
N VAL A 138 2.31 -7.58 -7.10
CA VAL A 138 1.41 -7.04 -8.12
C VAL A 138 1.12 -5.59 -7.77
N PHE A 139 1.27 -4.72 -8.76
CA PHE A 139 1.06 -3.29 -8.66
C PHE A 139 -0.02 -2.84 -9.64
N SER A 140 -0.82 -1.86 -9.21
CA SER A 140 -1.76 -1.15 -10.06
C SER A 140 -1.27 0.30 -10.23
N PHE A 141 -1.36 0.82 -11.44
CA PHE A 141 -0.83 2.13 -11.83
C PHE A 141 -1.93 3.16 -12.06
N ALA A 142 -1.53 4.44 -12.11
CA ALA A 142 -2.48 5.54 -12.20
C ALA A 142 -3.22 5.64 -13.53
N ASP A 143 -2.77 4.97 -14.59
CA ASP A 143 -3.48 4.82 -15.87
C ASP A 143 -4.46 3.63 -15.89
N GLY A 144 -4.45 2.80 -14.83
CA GLY A 144 -5.35 1.66 -14.65
C GLY A 144 -4.77 0.31 -15.06
N HIS A 145 -3.55 0.24 -15.62
CA HIS A 145 -2.94 -1.06 -15.89
C HIS A 145 -2.37 -1.69 -14.62
N SER A 146 -2.05 -2.97 -14.67
CA SER A 146 -1.41 -3.72 -13.59
C SER A 146 -0.20 -4.47 -14.09
N GLU A 147 0.84 -4.53 -13.28
CA GLU A 147 2.06 -5.29 -13.55
C GLU A 147 2.41 -6.22 -12.40
N TYR A 148 3.01 -7.35 -12.73
CA TYR A 148 3.71 -8.20 -11.80
C TYR A 148 5.21 -7.90 -11.85
N TRP A 149 5.82 -7.64 -10.68
CA TRP A 149 7.27 -7.45 -10.56
C TRP A 149 7.87 -8.55 -9.69
N LYS A 150 8.69 -9.39 -10.32
CA LYS A 150 9.52 -10.35 -9.60
C LYS A 150 10.71 -9.63 -8.97
N TRP A 151 10.97 -9.91 -7.69
CA TRP A 151 12.14 -9.37 -6.99
C TRP A 151 13.42 -9.97 -7.54
N LYS A 152 14.45 -9.13 -7.69
CA LYS A 152 15.75 -9.49 -8.24
C LYS A 152 16.85 -9.48 -7.19
N ASP A 153 16.72 -8.64 -6.17
CA ASP A 153 17.68 -8.51 -5.09
C ASP A 153 17.30 -9.44 -3.93
N GLN A 154 18.23 -10.31 -3.55
CA GLN A 154 17.99 -11.27 -2.47
C GLN A 154 17.67 -10.59 -1.15
N ARG A 155 18.22 -9.39 -0.89
CA ARG A 155 17.92 -8.60 0.31
C ARG A 155 16.44 -8.20 0.41
N THR A 156 15.78 -7.95 -0.72
CA THR A 156 14.33 -7.67 -0.76
C THR A 156 13.54 -8.91 -0.33
N ILE A 157 13.93 -10.07 -0.86
CA ILE A 157 13.27 -11.36 -0.56
C ILE A 157 13.49 -11.74 0.91
N ASP A 158 14.72 -11.68 1.41
CA ASP A 158 15.06 -12.04 2.79
C ASP A 158 14.33 -11.13 3.80
N LEU A 159 14.29 -9.83 3.52
CA LEU A 159 13.56 -8.88 4.36
C LEU A 159 12.04 -9.19 4.37
N ALA A 160 11.47 -9.50 3.21
CA ALA A 160 10.05 -9.85 3.11
C ALA A 160 9.71 -11.15 3.86
N ILE A 161 10.56 -12.19 3.76
CA ILE A 161 10.43 -13.45 4.53
C ILE A 161 10.48 -13.15 6.02
N LYS A 162 11.51 -12.42 6.46
CA LYS A 162 11.70 -12.05 7.87
C LYS A 162 10.50 -11.29 8.42
N CYS A 163 9.95 -10.34 7.65
CA CYS A 163 8.76 -9.59 8.04
C CYS A 163 7.49 -10.43 8.05
N TYR A 164 7.39 -11.44 7.18
CA TYR A 164 6.25 -12.36 7.17
C TYR A 164 6.22 -13.24 8.42
N ASP A 165 7.37 -13.76 8.83
CA ASP A 165 7.50 -14.65 9.98
C ASP A 165 7.47 -13.90 11.33
N ALA A 166 7.63 -12.58 11.31
CA ALA A 166 7.64 -11.78 12.52
C ALA A 166 6.21 -11.62 13.09
N SER A 167 6.03 -12.12 14.31
CA SER A 167 4.74 -12.12 15.02
C SER A 167 4.41 -10.82 15.75
N THR A 168 5.27 -9.78 15.68
CA THR A 168 5.11 -8.54 16.46
C THR A 168 5.17 -7.27 15.61
N PRO A 169 4.46 -6.20 16.02
CA PRO A 169 4.52 -4.89 15.36
C PRO A 169 5.91 -4.24 15.35
N GLU A 170 6.76 -4.54 16.36
CA GLU A 170 8.16 -4.07 16.43
C GLU A 170 9.01 -4.58 15.28
N ALA A 171 8.59 -5.62 14.63
CA ALA A 171 9.19 -6.18 13.42
C ALA A 171 9.30 -5.20 12.24
N ARG A 172 8.77 -3.97 12.35
CA ARG A 172 8.79 -2.96 11.28
C ARG A 172 10.07 -2.16 11.17
N SER A 173 10.91 -2.17 12.21
CA SER A 173 12.16 -1.39 12.27
C SER A 173 13.38 -2.29 12.15
N TYR A 174 13.53 -3.00 11.04
CA TYR A 174 14.75 -3.76 10.82
C TYR A 174 15.87 -2.87 10.30
N PRO A 175 17.09 -2.93 10.87
CA PRO A 175 18.27 -2.28 10.32
C PRO A 175 18.50 -2.68 8.85
N GLU A 176 18.19 -3.91 8.49
CA GLU A 176 18.28 -4.49 7.15
C GLU A 176 17.33 -3.82 6.14
N SER A 177 16.39 -3.02 6.59
CA SER A 177 15.52 -2.24 5.70
C SER A 177 16.28 -1.16 4.93
N VAL A 178 17.47 -0.74 5.39
CA VAL A 178 18.37 0.13 4.63
C VAL A 178 19.12 -0.71 3.61
N GLN A 179 18.83 -0.49 2.33
CA GLN A 179 19.32 -1.32 1.23
C GLN A 179 19.86 -0.46 0.09
N ALA A 180 20.93 0.30 0.35
CA ALA A 180 21.60 1.11 -0.67
C ALA A 180 22.01 0.25 -1.88
N GLY A 181 21.76 0.76 -3.08
CA GLY A 181 22.05 0.08 -4.35
C GLY A 181 21.12 -1.09 -4.68
N ASN A 182 20.03 -1.30 -3.91
CA ASN A 182 19.03 -2.32 -4.23
C ASN A 182 18.18 -1.88 -5.44
N PRO A 183 18.19 -2.62 -6.57
CA PRO A 183 17.45 -2.26 -7.77
C PRO A 183 15.94 -2.35 -7.60
N ASP A 184 15.44 -3.27 -6.78
CA ASP A 184 14.01 -3.42 -6.52
C ASP A 184 13.49 -2.22 -5.73
N LEU A 185 14.18 -1.85 -4.65
CA LEU A 185 13.86 -0.68 -3.85
C LEU A 185 13.89 0.60 -4.69
N LEU A 186 14.94 0.78 -5.50
CA LEU A 186 15.07 1.95 -6.39
C LEU A 186 13.92 2.04 -7.39
N ARG A 187 13.53 0.89 -7.99
CA ARG A 187 12.42 0.81 -8.94
C ARG A 187 11.09 1.19 -8.27
N VAL A 188 10.82 0.61 -7.10
CA VAL A 188 9.58 0.91 -6.35
C VAL A 188 9.55 2.36 -5.87
N THR A 189 10.66 2.89 -5.35
CA THR A 189 10.73 4.29 -4.89
C THR A 189 10.41 5.25 -6.02
N LYS A 190 10.98 5.04 -7.22
CA LYS A 190 10.67 5.86 -8.40
C LYS A 190 9.21 5.76 -8.81
N ALA A 191 8.62 4.57 -8.77
CA ALA A 191 7.24 4.37 -9.16
C ALA A 191 6.24 4.92 -8.12
N VAL A 192 6.59 4.93 -6.84
CA VAL A 192 5.77 5.53 -5.77
C VAL A 192 5.86 7.06 -5.80
N TRP A 193 7.06 7.63 -5.89
CA TRP A 193 7.29 9.05 -5.72
C TRP A 193 7.48 9.83 -7.03
N GLY A 194 7.82 9.16 -8.12
CA GLY A 194 8.22 9.76 -9.40
C GLY A 194 9.68 10.14 -9.46
N SER A 195 10.39 10.09 -8.33
CA SER A 195 11.82 10.35 -8.20
C SER A 195 12.35 9.76 -6.90
N THR A 196 13.64 9.86 -6.66
CA THR A 196 14.26 9.56 -5.36
C THR A 196 14.92 10.81 -4.81
N GLY A 197 15.08 10.89 -3.50
CA GLY A 197 15.81 11.95 -2.80
C GLY A 197 17.27 11.57 -2.46
N TYR A 198 17.74 10.41 -2.99
CA TYR A 198 19.08 9.85 -2.78
C TYR A 198 19.67 9.37 -4.10
#